data_aacdbc59cbe2007cd35083804bf80ece
#
_entry.id   aacdbc59cbe2007cd35083804bf80ece
#
_cell.length_a   1.000
_cell.length_b   1.000
_cell.length_c   1.000
_cell.angle_alpha   90.00
_cell.angle_beta   90.00
_cell.angle_gamma   90.00
#
_symmetry.space_group_name_H-M   'P 1'
#
loop_
_entity.id
_entity.type
_entity.pdbx_description
1 polymer ?
#
loop_
_entity_poly.entity_id
_entity_poly.type
_entity_poly.pdbx_seq_one_letter_code
_entity_poly.pdbx_strand_id
1 'polypeptide(L)'
;TVNAGASANGLEEQTVNFEVGNMLADLLDQDCRFAVRTSRMYPQQVLGTSTASSLQTRVDMANAWGADYFISIHCNYNVSPAVNGSEVYVYQEPSIAWTLAQSVLENMVRTAGTRDNLVRVNASLYVLRRTSMPAILVELAYLSNPSDAQKLRDDPFSFAYGIYLGILQFIFEQGGFPA
;
A
#
# COMPACT_ATOMS: atom_id res chain seq x y z
N THR A 1 17.88 5.20 10.38
CA THR A 1 17.44 5.93 9.18
C THR A 1 15.96 6.27 9.32
N VAL A 2 15.57 7.49 8.95
CA VAL A 2 14.17 7.90 9.01
C VAL A 2 13.36 7.03 8.03
N ASN A 3 12.34 6.33 8.55
CA ASN A 3 11.43 5.46 7.77
C ASN A 3 12.09 4.27 7.05
N ALA A 4 13.16 3.72 7.58
CA ALA A 4 13.73 2.48 7.04
C ALA A 4 12.76 1.30 7.13
N GLY A 5 11.84 1.35 8.10
CA GLY A 5 10.92 0.26 8.38
C GLY A 5 11.59 -0.96 9.01
N ALA A 6 10.93 -2.09 8.93
CA ALA A 6 11.43 -3.36 9.42
C ALA A 6 12.45 -3.99 8.45
N SER A 7 13.28 -4.89 8.99
CA SER A 7 14.18 -5.74 8.20
C SER A 7 14.13 -7.16 8.72
N ALA A 8 13.92 -8.12 7.85
CA ALA A 8 13.94 -9.55 8.19
C ALA A 8 14.14 -10.39 6.92
N ASN A 9 14.64 -11.61 7.08
CA ASN A 9 14.84 -12.57 5.99
C ASN A 9 15.61 -12.01 4.78
N GLY A 10 16.55 -11.06 5.00
CA GLY A 10 17.33 -10.42 3.96
C GLY A 10 16.57 -9.37 3.13
N LEU A 11 15.40 -8.94 3.57
CA LEU A 11 14.61 -7.87 2.98
C LEU A 11 14.57 -6.65 3.90
N GLU A 12 14.48 -5.47 3.29
CA GLU A 12 14.23 -4.18 3.94
C GLU A 12 12.89 -3.63 3.48
N GLU A 13 12.02 -3.31 4.41
CA GLU A 13 10.68 -2.79 4.12
C GLU A 13 10.71 -1.61 3.15
N GLN A 14 11.60 -0.63 3.38
CA GLN A 14 11.70 0.56 2.51
C GLN A 14 12.00 0.22 1.05
N THR A 15 12.75 -0.84 0.79
CA THR A 15 13.11 -1.30 -0.56
C THR A 15 11.95 -2.01 -1.21
N VAL A 16 11.34 -2.98 -0.54
CA VAL A 16 10.18 -3.73 -1.05
C VAL A 16 9.00 -2.78 -1.34
N ASN A 17 8.69 -1.88 -0.41
CA ASN A 17 7.61 -0.91 -0.58
C ASN A 17 7.84 0.01 -1.79
N PHE A 18 9.09 0.39 -2.05
CA PHE A 18 9.46 1.20 -3.21
C PHE A 18 9.30 0.42 -4.52
N GLU A 19 9.79 -0.82 -4.57
CA GLU A 19 9.69 -1.69 -5.75
C GLU A 19 8.23 -1.95 -6.12
N VAL A 20 7.42 -2.42 -5.18
CA VAL A 20 5.99 -2.67 -5.41
C VAL A 20 5.25 -1.39 -5.76
N GLY A 21 5.57 -0.28 -5.08
CA GLY A 21 4.96 1.03 -5.35
C GLY A 21 5.25 1.54 -6.76
N ASN A 22 6.47 1.36 -7.26
CA ASN A 22 6.82 1.74 -8.64
C ASN A 22 6.15 0.83 -9.66
N MET A 23 6.15 -0.49 -9.44
CA MET A 23 5.45 -1.41 -10.35
C MET A 23 3.95 -1.06 -10.44
N LEU A 24 3.31 -0.72 -9.33
CA LEU A 24 1.93 -0.25 -9.31
C LEU A 24 1.78 1.08 -10.08
N ALA A 25 2.69 2.03 -9.85
CA ALA A 25 2.68 3.30 -10.55
C ALA A 25 2.82 3.12 -12.07
N ASP A 26 3.72 2.26 -12.51
CA ASP A 26 3.92 1.94 -13.93
C ASP A 26 2.67 1.30 -14.55
N LEU A 27 1.99 0.39 -13.83
CA LEU A 27 0.74 -0.22 -14.29
C LEU A 27 -0.38 0.82 -14.46
N LEU A 28 -0.51 1.73 -13.50
CA LEU A 28 -1.52 2.79 -13.54
C LEU A 28 -1.18 3.84 -14.60
N ASP A 29 0.09 4.23 -14.76
CA ASP A 29 0.53 5.26 -15.71
C ASP A 29 0.38 4.82 -17.19
N GLN A 30 0.37 3.51 -17.45
CA GLN A 30 0.07 2.95 -18.78
C GLN A 30 -1.42 3.08 -19.16
N ASP A 31 -2.29 3.36 -18.21
CA ASP A 31 -3.71 3.58 -18.43
C ASP A 31 -4.01 5.09 -18.38
N CYS A 32 -4.33 5.68 -19.53
CA CYS A 32 -4.58 7.13 -19.66
C CYS A 32 -5.73 7.67 -18.78
N ARG A 33 -6.49 6.80 -18.14
CA ARG A 33 -7.54 7.17 -17.18
C ARG A 33 -7.01 7.56 -15.81
N PHE A 34 -5.73 7.26 -15.52
CA PHE A 34 -5.07 7.58 -14.25
C PHE A 34 -4.02 8.67 -14.40
N ALA A 35 -3.89 9.48 -13.38
CA ALA A 35 -2.72 10.32 -13.13
C ALA A 35 -2.06 9.85 -11.83
N VAL A 36 -0.78 9.53 -11.88
CA VAL A 36 -0.08 8.88 -10.77
C VAL A 36 1.04 9.77 -10.22
N ARG A 37 1.18 9.80 -8.91
CA ARG A 37 2.34 10.39 -8.23
C ARG A 37 2.84 9.46 -7.13
N THR A 38 4.14 9.23 -7.12
CA THR A 38 4.83 8.54 -6.03
C THR A 38 5.47 9.53 -5.07
N SER A 39 5.55 9.19 -3.79
CA SER A 39 6.18 10.05 -2.80
C SER A 39 7.69 9.96 -2.79
N ARG A 40 8.30 8.93 -3.40
CA ARG A 40 9.74 8.71 -3.46
C ARG A 40 10.19 8.45 -4.90
N MET A 41 11.40 8.90 -5.23
CA MET A 41 12.04 8.69 -6.54
C MET A 41 13.08 7.56 -6.52
N TYR A 42 13.55 7.14 -5.33
CA TYR A 42 14.47 6.01 -5.14
C TYR A 42 14.29 5.40 -3.74
N PRO A 43 14.70 4.12 -3.53
CA PRO A 43 14.36 3.35 -2.32
C PRO A 43 14.78 4.01 -1.01
N GLN A 44 15.98 4.59 -0.96
CA GLN A 44 16.57 5.19 0.25
C GLN A 44 16.23 6.67 0.41
N GLN A 45 15.36 7.24 -0.42
CA GLN A 45 14.99 8.65 -0.31
C GLN A 45 14.34 8.95 1.05
N VAL A 46 14.95 9.87 1.77
CA VAL A 46 14.45 10.35 3.05
C VAL A 46 13.57 11.57 2.81
N LEU A 47 12.34 11.50 3.29
CA LEU A 47 11.44 12.64 3.33
C LEU A 47 11.35 13.15 4.77
N GLY A 48 11.64 14.44 4.96
CA GLY A 48 11.66 15.02 6.30
C GLY A 48 12.91 14.64 7.13
N THR A 49 12.90 15.04 8.38
CA THR A 49 14.01 14.84 9.34
C THR A 49 13.67 13.89 10.47
N SER A 50 12.42 13.44 10.55
CA SER A 50 11.89 12.50 11.53
C SER A 50 10.77 11.67 10.91
N THR A 51 10.38 10.58 11.56
CA THR A 51 9.21 9.79 11.12
C THR A 51 7.95 10.65 11.04
N ALA A 52 7.71 11.51 12.02
CA ALA A 52 6.55 12.38 12.03
C ALA A 52 6.56 13.37 10.84
N SER A 53 7.70 14.05 10.58
CA SER A 53 7.81 14.99 9.46
C SER A 53 7.74 14.28 8.10
N SER A 54 8.23 13.04 8.00
CA SER A 54 8.13 12.26 6.78
C SER A 54 6.67 11.86 6.47
N LEU A 55 5.91 11.43 7.47
CA LEU A 55 4.48 11.14 7.30
C LEU A 55 3.72 12.42 6.91
N GLN A 56 4.03 13.55 7.56
CA GLN A 56 3.43 14.85 7.22
C GLN A 56 3.71 15.23 5.76
N THR A 57 4.96 15.13 5.31
CA THR A 57 5.34 15.44 3.94
C THR A 57 4.53 14.64 2.92
N ARG A 58 4.31 13.33 3.15
CA ARG A 58 3.51 12.48 2.26
C ARG A 58 2.05 12.92 2.20
N VAL A 59 1.48 13.25 3.35
CA VAL A 59 0.10 13.76 3.45
C VAL A 59 -0.02 15.10 2.72
N ASP A 60 0.92 16.02 2.95
CA ASP A 60 0.91 17.34 2.32
C ASP A 60 1.06 17.25 0.79
N MET A 61 1.92 16.35 0.29
CA MET A 61 2.05 16.09 -1.14
C MET A 61 0.74 15.65 -1.77
N ALA A 62 0.04 14.69 -1.13
CA ALA A 62 -1.23 14.18 -1.65
C ALA A 62 -2.35 15.22 -1.58
N ASN A 63 -2.50 15.89 -0.44
CA ASN A 63 -3.52 16.92 -0.23
C ASN A 63 -3.32 18.13 -1.17
N ALA A 64 -2.07 18.61 -1.31
CA ALA A 64 -1.75 19.73 -2.21
C ALA A 64 -1.94 19.41 -3.69
N TRP A 65 -1.74 18.14 -4.07
CA TRP A 65 -2.01 17.70 -5.43
C TRP A 65 -3.51 17.53 -5.71
N GLY A 66 -4.32 17.35 -4.69
CA GLY A 66 -5.74 17.05 -4.84
C GLY A 66 -5.96 15.64 -5.36
N ALA A 67 -5.21 14.66 -4.84
CA ALA A 67 -5.38 13.27 -5.23
C ALA A 67 -6.80 12.77 -4.92
N ASP A 68 -7.37 11.93 -5.79
CA ASP A 68 -8.68 11.30 -5.56
C ASP A 68 -8.58 10.14 -4.55
N TYR A 69 -7.43 9.45 -4.52
CA TYR A 69 -7.16 8.33 -3.61
C TYR A 69 -5.71 8.37 -3.14
N PHE A 70 -5.48 7.86 -1.93
CA PHE A 70 -4.15 7.71 -1.35
C PHE A 70 -3.91 6.25 -0.97
N ILE A 71 -2.81 5.66 -1.48
CA ILE A 71 -2.42 4.28 -1.19
C ILE A 71 -1.04 4.28 -0.53
N SER A 72 -1.00 3.87 0.74
CA SER A 72 0.25 3.66 1.49
C SER A 72 0.63 2.19 1.41
N ILE A 73 1.85 1.89 0.98
CA ILE A 73 2.35 0.52 0.81
C ILE A 73 3.39 0.22 1.88
N HIS A 74 3.20 -0.87 2.59
CA HIS A 74 4.00 -1.34 3.71
C HIS A 74 4.22 -2.84 3.67
N CYS A 75 5.22 -3.31 4.42
CA CYS A 75 5.38 -4.71 4.77
C CYS A 75 5.27 -4.87 6.28
N ASN A 76 4.50 -5.84 6.71
CA ASN A 76 4.27 -6.12 8.10
C ASN A 76 5.45 -6.86 8.77
N TYR A 77 5.50 -6.79 10.08
CA TYR A 77 6.47 -7.53 10.90
C TYR A 77 5.82 -8.04 12.18
N ASN A 78 6.15 -9.26 12.57
CA ASN A 78 5.76 -9.83 13.86
C ASN A 78 6.95 -10.56 14.49
N VAL A 79 7.05 -10.52 15.83
CA VAL A 79 8.10 -11.25 16.56
C VAL A 79 7.98 -12.76 16.38
N SER A 80 6.78 -13.27 16.15
CA SER A 80 6.54 -14.67 15.79
C SER A 80 6.64 -14.84 14.27
N PRO A 81 7.59 -15.62 13.76
CA PRO A 81 7.71 -15.90 12.33
C PRO A 81 6.57 -16.78 11.76
N ALA A 82 5.70 -17.30 12.62
CA ALA A 82 4.53 -18.07 12.20
C ALA A 82 3.38 -17.18 11.68
N VAL A 83 3.37 -15.87 12.04
CA VAL A 83 2.37 -14.93 11.58
C VAL A 83 2.66 -14.56 10.12
N ASN A 84 1.64 -14.64 9.25
CA ASN A 84 1.75 -14.45 7.81
C ASN A 84 0.47 -13.85 7.22
N GLY A 85 0.55 -13.42 5.97
CA GLY A 85 -0.60 -12.97 5.16
C GLY A 85 -0.62 -11.48 4.90
N SER A 86 -1.65 -11.04 4.18
CA SER A 86 -1.86 -9.65 3.77
C SER A 86 -3.05 -9.05 4.50
N GLU A 87 -2.99 -7.76 4.77
CA GLU A 87 -4.09 -7.01 5.38
C GLU A 87 -4.11 -5.58 4.86
N VAL A 88 -5.26 -4.91 4.96
CA VAL A 88 -5.39 -3.50 4.56
C VAL A 88 -6.05 -2.73 5.69
N TYR A 89 -5.51 -1.55 6.00
CA TYR A 89 -6.05 -0.67 7.01
C TYR A 89 -6.76 0.53 6.39
N VAL A 90 -7.86 0.92 7.04
CA VAL A 90 -8.64 2.12 6.73
C VAL A 90 -8.90 2.93 8.01
N TYR A 91 -9.28 4.20 7.84
CA TYR A 91 -9.60 5.08 8.97
C TYR A 91 -10.90 4.66 9.67
N GLN A 92 -11.94 4.32 8.90
CA GLN A 92 -13.27 3.98 9.42
C GLN A 92 -14.07 3.06 8.48
N GLU A 93 -15.09 2.43 9.03
CA GLU A 93 -16.11 1.62 8.36
C GLU A 93 -17.51 2.13 8.78
N PRO A 94 -18.51 2.26 7.87
CA PRO A 94 -18.36 2.15 6.40
C PRO A 94 -17.71 3.39 5.78
N SER A 95 -17.02 3.21 4.66
CA SER A 95 -16.44 4.32 3.89
C SER A 95 -16.09 3.90 2.47
N ILE A 96 -15.86 4.87 1.56
CA ILE A 96 -15.33 4.61 0.22
C ILE A 96 -13.97 3.88 0.30
N ALA A 97 -13.12 4.29 1.25
CA ALA A 97 -11.83 3.63 1.51
C ALA A 97 -12.01 2.16 1.93
N TRP A 98 -13.04 1.83 2.69
CA TRP A 98 -13.36 0.45 3.07
C TRP A 98 -13.66 -0.41 1.84
N THR A 99 -14.50 0.05 0.93
CA THR A 99 -14.85 -0.67 -0.31
C THR A 99 -13.61 -0.84 -1.22
N LEU A 100 -12.80 0.22 -1.37
CA LEU A 100 -11.53 0.14 -2.09
C LEU A 100 -10.59 -0.89 -1.45
N ALA A 101 -10.45 -0.87 -0.12
CA ALA A 101 -9.59 -1.79 0.61
C ALA A 101 -10.01 -3.25 0.45
N GLN A 102 -11.31 -3.54 0.43
CA GLN A 102 -11.83 -4.89 0.19
C GLN A 102 -11.45 -5.40 -1.20
N SER A 103 -11.70 -4.60 -2.25
CA SER A 103 -11.34 -4.96 -3.63
C SER A 103 -9.82 -5.13 -3.81
N VAL A 104 -9.02 -4.27 -3.18
CA VAL A 104 -7.55 -4.36 -3.23
C VAL A 104 -7.06 -5.62 -2.52
N LEU A 105 -7.53 -5.90 -1.30
CA LEU A 105 -7.10 -7.06 -0.54
C LEU A 105 -7.46 -8.37 -1.23
N GLU A 106 -8.72 -8.51 -1.70
CA GLU A 106 -9.20 -9.69 -2.42
C GLU A 106 -8.30 -10.01 -3.62
N ASN A 107 -8.05 -9.02 -4.48
CA ASN A 107 -7.24 -9.22 -5.67
C ASN A 107 -5.77 -9.49 -5.34
N MET A 108 -5.19 -8.78 -4.38
CA MET A 108 -3.79 -8.96 -3.96
C MET A 108 -3.56 -10.35 -3.36
N VAL A 109 -4.45 -10.81 -2.48
CA VAL A 109 -4.37 -12.17 -1.91
C VAL A 109 -4.45 -13.23 -3.00
N ARG A 110 -5.32 -13.05 -3.98
CA ARG A 110 -5.50 -13.98 -5.10
C ARG A 110 -4.26 -14.04 -6.00
N THR A 111 -3.63 -12.91 -6.33
CA THR A 111 -2.47 -12.86 -7.22
C THR A 111 -1.18 -13.30 -6.54
N ALA A 112 -0.94 -12.82 -5.32
CA ALA A 112 0.28 -13.12 -4.56
C ALA A 112 0.22 -14.45 -3.79
N GLY A 113 -0.96 -15.07 -3.70
CA GLY A 113 -1.15 -16.33 -2.97
C GLY A 113 -0.86 -16.21 -1.46
N THR A 114 -1.17 -15.06 -0.87
CA THR A 114 -1.03 -14.84 0.57
C THR A 114 -2.31 -15.19 1.32
N ARG A 115 -2.22 -15.31 2.64
CA ARG A 115 -3.39 -15.45 3.50
C ARG A 115 -4.12 -14.12 3.61
N ASP A 116 -5.44 -14.15 3.54
CA ASP A 116 -6.30 -13.00 3.84
C ASP A 116 -6.42 -12.80 5.36
N ASN A 117 -5.90 -11.67 5.85
CA ASN A 117 -5.99 -11.24 7.25
C ASN A 117 -7.01 -10.11 7.45
N LEU A 118 -7.89 -9.89 6.47
CA LEU A 118 -9.02 -8.98 6.46
C LEU A 118 -8.64 -7.49 6.32
N VAL A 119 -9.64 -6.70 5.95
CA VAL A 119 -9.60 -5.25 6.08
C VAL A 119 -9.86 -4.88 7.55
N ARG A 120 -9.11 -3.91 8.06
CA ARG A 120 -9.15 -3.48 9.47
C ARG A 120 -9.29 -1.98 9.60
N VAL A 121 -9.97 -1.55 10.65
CA VAL A 121 -10.03 -0.13 11.02
C VAL A 121 -8.89 0.21 11.97
N ASN A 122 -8.12 1.24 11.63
CA ASN A 122 -7.10 1.82 12.51
C ASN A 122 -7.02 3.35 12.35
N ALA A 123 -7.82 4.05 13.14
CA ALA A 123 -7.89 5.50 13.15
C ALA A 123 -6.62 6.20 13.72
N SER A 124 -5.66 5.44 14.29
CA SER A 124 -4.41 6.00 14.80
C SER A 124 -3.36 6.23 13.73
N LEU A 125 -3.47 5.54 12.57
CA LEU A 125 -2.51 5.67 11.47
C LEU A 125 -2.56 7.08 10.88
N TYR A 126 -1.42 7.77 10.95
CA TYR A 126 -1.32 9.19 10.63
C TYR A 126 -1.80 9.51 9.20
N VAL A 127 -1.33 8.76 8.22
CA VAL A 127 -1.67 8.99 6.80
C VAL A 127 -3.16 8.78 6.53
N LEU A 128 -3.81 7.81 7.19
CA LEU A 128 -5.25 7.57 7.03
C LEU A 128 -6.09 8.68 7.67
N ARG A 129 -5.59 9.29 8.75
CA ARG A 129 -6.30 10.32 9.50
C ARG A 129 -6.16 11.71 8.90
N ARG A 130 -5.05 12.00 8.19
CA ARG A 130 -4.66 13.35 7.77
C ARG A 130 -4.78 13.62 6.27
N THR A 131 -4.94 12.60 5.47
CA THR A 131 -5.29 12.77 4.05
C THR A 131 -6.75 13.23 3.92
N SER A 132 -7.02 14.12 2.96
CA SER A 132 -8.35 14.67 2.70
C SER A 132 -9.20 13.79 1.79
N MET A 133 -8.59 12.83 1.09
CA MET A 133 -9.22 11.87 0.21
C MET A 133 -9.35 10.49 0.86
N PRO A 134 -10.16 9.58 0.30
CA PRO A 134 -10.16 8.17 0.70
C PRO A 134 -8.75 7.58 0.66
N ALA A 135 -8.32 7.00 1.78
CA ALA A 135 -6.97 6.49 1.97
C ALA A 135 -6.97 5.07 2.52
N ILE A 136 -6.09 4.22 1.98
CA ILE A 136 -5.83 2.86 2.45
C ILE A 136 -4.35 2.69 2.77
N LEU A 137 -4.03 1.82 3.75
CA LEU A 137 -2.68 1.37 4.03
C LEU A 137 -2.64 -0.15 3.82
N VAL A 138 -1.85 -0.56 2.85
CA VAL A 138 -1.71 -1.95 2.42
C VAL A 138 -0.48 -2.54 3.08
N GLU A 139 -0.67 -3.58 3.87
CA GLU A 139 0.38 -4.46 4.38
C GLU A 139 0.51 -5.65 3.43
N LEU A 140 1.53 -5.62 2.58
CA LEU A 140 1.72 -6.60 1.52
C LEU A 140 1.79 -8.03 2.06
N ALA A 141 2.70 -8.27 3.00
CA ALA A 141 2.92 -9.53 3.70
C ALA A 141 3.89 -9.33 4.87
N TYR A 142 4.17 -10.37 5.64
CA TYR A 142 5.07 -10.29 6.79
C TYR A 142 6.53 -10.57 6.41
N LEU A 143 7.40 -9.56 6.52
CA LEU A 143 8.86 -9.74 6.32
C LEU A 143 9.46 -10.78 7.25
N SER A 144 8.91 -10.91 8.47
CA SER A 144 9.36 -11.87 9.49
C SER A 144 8.97 -13.32 9.19
N ASN A 145 7.99 -13.56 8.32
CA ASN A 145 7.59 -14.91 7.90
C ASN A 145 8.41 -15.35 6.69
N PRO A 146 9.11 -16.51 6.72
CA PRO A 146 9.96 -16.95 5.63
C PRO A 146 9.22 -17.17 4.28
N SER A 147 7.99 -17.69 4.32
CA SER A 147 7.19 -17.92 3.11
C SER A 147 6.71 -16.60 2.49
N ASP A 148 6.25 -15.67 3.31
CA ASP A 148 5.83 -14.34 2.86
C ASP A 148 7.04 -13.55 2.30
N ALA A 149 8.18 -13.59 3.01
CA ALA A 149 9.42 -12.96 2.56
C ALA A 149 9.92 -13.54 1.24
N GLN A 150 9.75 -14.85 1.02
CA GLN A 150 10.08 -15.46 -0.26
C GLN A 150 9.20 -14.93 -1.39
N LYS A 151 7.88 -14.82 -1.18
CA LYS A 151 6.95 -14.25 -2.17
C LYS A 151 7.29 -12.80 -2.49
N LEU A 152 7.57 -11.97 -1.47
CA LEU A 152 7.96 -10.58 -1.66
C LEU A 152 9.26 -10.42 -2.44
N ARG A 153 10.20 -11.37 -2.30
CA ARG A 153 11.48 -11.37 -3.02
C ARG A 153 11.35 -11.87 -4.45
N ASP A 154 10.65 -12.99 -4.62
CA ASP A 154 10.66 -13.74 -5.88
C ASP A 154 9.62 -13.20 -6.86
N ASP A 155 8.51 -12.64 -6.36
CA ASP A 155 7.42 -12.11 -7.19
C ASP A 155 6.75 -10.87 -6.59
N PRO A 156 7.46 -9.75 -6.44
CA PRO A 156 6.87 -8.48 -5.99
C PRO A 156 5.81 -7.94 -6.97
N PHE A 157 5.89 -8.32 -8.24
CA PHE A 157 4.94 -7.89 -9.27
C PHE A 157 3.52 -8.41 -8.99
N SER A 158 3.35 -9.63 -8.50
CA SER A 158 2.03 -10.18 -8.15
C SER A 158 1.29 -9.34 -7.10
N PHE A 159 2.01 -8.72 -6.17
CA PHE A 159 1.42 -7.78 -5.21
C PHE A 159 0.97 -6.48 -5.89
N ALA A 160 1.84 -5.86 -6.69
CA ALA A 160 1.51 -4.64 -7.42
C ALA A 160 0.33 -4.86 -8.38
N TYR A 161 0.34 -5.96 -9.11
CA TYR A 161 -0.71 -6.33 -10.05
C TYR A 161 -2.04 -6.60 -9.34
N GLY A 162 -2.01 -7.26 -8.18
CA GLY A 162 -3.22 -7.47 -7.37
C GLY A 162 -3.83 -6.16 -6.86
N ILE A 163 -2.99 -5.22 -6.40
CA ILE A 163 -3.47 -3.88 -6.01
C ILE A 163 -4.08 -3.16 -7.21
N TYR A 164 -3.43 -3.20 -8.37
CA TYR A 164 -3.92 -2.61 -9.62
C TYR A 164 -5.29 -3.18 -10.02
N LEU A 165 -5.43 -4.51 -10.03
CA LEU A 165 -6.72 -5.17 -10.33
C LEU A 165 -7.82 -4.77 -9.33
N GLY A 166 -7.48 -4.66 -8.05
CA GLY A 166 -8.42 -4.22 -7.02
C GLY A 166 -8.89 -2.78 -7.22
N ILE A 167 -7.98 -1.88 -7.64
CA ILE A 167 -8.35 -0.50 -8.00
C ILE A 167 -9.30 -0.51 -9.21
N LEU A 168 -9.02 -1.27 -10.25
CA LEU A 168 -9.88 -1.37 -11.43
C LEU A 168 -11.27 -1.93 -11.08
N GLN A 169 -11.31 -3.01 -10.28
CA GLN A 169 -12.58 -3.59 -9.82
C GLN A 169 -13.40 -2.57 -9.04
N PHE A 170 -12.79 -1.90 -8.07
CA PHE A 170 -13.46 -0.87 -7.27
C PHE A 170 -14.05 0.24 -8.15
N ILE A 171 -13.27 0.79 -9.09
CA ILE A 171 -13.76 1.86 -9.97
C ILE A 171 -14.91 1.36 -10.84
N PHE A 172 -14.83 0.15 -11.39
CA PHE A 172 -15.89 -0.45 -12.17
C PHE A 172 -17.18 -0.62 -11.37
N GLU A 173 -17.10 -1.07 -10.13
CA GLU A 173 -18.24 -1.24 -9.22
C GLU A 173 -18.85 0.10 -8.78
N GLN A 174 -18.09 1.19 -8.79
CA GLN A 174 -18.60 2.54 -8.53
C GLN A 174 -19.24 3.22 -9.77
N GLY A 175 -19.41 2.51 -10.88
CA GLY A 175 -20.01 3.03 -12.12
C GLY A 175 -19.01 3.42 -13.20
N GLY A 176 -17.76 3.05 -13.02
CA GLY A 176 -16.67 3.33 -13.97
C GLY A 176 -16.08 4.73 -13.85
N PHE A 177 -15.23 5.07 -14.80
CA PHE A 177 -14.67 6.43 -14.90
C PHE A 177 -15.73 7.41 -15.41
N PRO A 178 -15.76 8.64 -14.89
CA PRO A 178 -16.59 9.67 -15.49
C PRO A 178 -16.18 9.86 -16.97
N ALA A 179 -17.18 10.05 -17.83
CA ALA A 179 -16.98 10.23 -19.27
C ALA A 179 -16.27 11.56 -19.57
#